data_2cdb215c20fb1ceb012338a420166c57
#
_entry.id   2cdb215c20fb1ceb012338a420166c57
#
_cell.length_a   1.000
_cell.length_b   1.000
_cell.length_c   1.000
_cell.angle_alpha   90.00
_cell.angle_beta   90.00
_cell.angle_gamma   90.00
#
_symmetry.space_group_name_H-M   'P 1'
#
loop_
_entity.id
_entity.type
_entity.pdbx_description
1 polymer ?
#
loop_
_entity_poly.entity_id
_entity_poly.type
_entity_poly.pdbx_seq_one_letter_code
_entity_poly.pdbx_strand_id
1 'polypeptide(L)'
;MGFSQNHLNGTGCPDLGDILILPFCGDIQNEKYKSRYEKEYQKAHPGYYSVVLSDFGVEVELTATQRTAMHRYTFRKAEPAHILVDLQSGIVSKNEQLRTHVIDAEMQLLDQYSIVGKNKVKMWVEREFFYVIKFDKPYIDIEELQPQEGEKAKRLLLSFDLKPGENVQVKVGLSTVSIEGAQEALEKEKQTI
;
A
#
# COMPACT_ATOMS: atom_id res chain seq x y z
N MET A 1 3.95 0.77 9.74
CA MET A 1 4.32 1.45 8.48
C MET A 1 4.33 0.41 7.38
N GLY A 2 3.87 0.75 6.16
CA GLY A 2 3.83 -0.12 4.99
C GLY A 2 4.54 0.53 3.81
N PHE A 3 4.13 0.19 2.61
CA PHE A 3 4.73 0.65 1.36
C PHE A 3 3.79 1.64 0.69
N SER A 4 4.20 2.90 0.64
CA SER A 4 3.44 3.96 -0.04
C SER A 4 3.69 3.94 -1.55
N GLN A 5 2.73 4.46 -2.31
CA GLN A 5 2.76 4.39 -3.77
C GLN A 5 3.42 5.60 -4.43
N ASN A 6 3.65 6.67 -3.68
CA ASN A 6 4.38 7.85 -4.11
C ASN A 6 5.31 8.34 -3.00
N HIS A 7 6.39 9.00 -3.36
CA HIS A 7 7.34 9.49 -2.39
C HIS A 7 8.14 10.67 -2.96
N LEU A 8 8.38 11.69 -2.12
CA LEU A 8 9.23 12.81 -2.46
C LEU A 8 10.64 12.58 -1.89
N ASN A 9 11.63 12.45 -2.76
CA ASN A 9 13.01 12.19 -2.38
C ASN A 9 13.92 13.39 -2.65
N GLY A 10 14.91 13.59 -1.80
CA GLY A 10 16.02 14.53 -2.04
C GLY A 10 15.72 16.01 -1.78
N THR A 11 14.50 16.36 -1.39
CA THR A 11 14.10 17.76 -1.15
C THR A 11 14.40 18.27 0.26
N GLY A 12 14.70 17.37 1.20
CA GLY A 12 14.80 17.70 2.62
C GLY A 12 13.46 17.99 3.31
N CYS A 13 12.37 17.97 2.55
CA CYS A 13 11.01 18.20 3.03
C CYS A 13 10.20 16.91 2.88
N PRO A 14 9.58 16.40 3.95
CA PRO A 14 8.71 15.23 3.86
C PRO A 14 7.39 15.64 3.18
N ASP A 15 7.05 15.01 2.07
CA ASP A 15 5.72 15.06 1.46
C ASP A 15 5.46 13.80 0.66
N LEU A 16 4.20 13.61 0.22
CA LEU A 16 3.71 12.38 -0.39
C LEU A 16 3.66 11.22 0.63
N GLY A 17 3.84 9.98 0.21
CA GLY A 17 3.69 8.81 1.06
C GLY A 17 2.26 8.31 1.15
N ASP A 18 1.44 8.62 0.15
CA ASP A 18 0.02 8.31 0.10
C ASP A 18 -0.22 6.87 -0.36
N ILE A 19 -1.41 6.35 -0.05
CA ILE A 19 -1.88 5.01 -0.43
C ILE A 19 -0.92 3.94 0.06
N LEU A 20 -1.02 3.63 1.34
CA LEU A 20 -0.13 2.69 1.99
C LEU A 20 -0.70 1.27 1.87
N ILE A 21 0.16 0.32 1.50
CA ILE A 21 -0.15 -1.11 1.46
C ILE A 21 0.78 -1.85 2.40
N LEU A 22 0.22 -2.70 3.27
CA LEU A 22 0.99 -3.48 4.25
C LEU A 22 0.54 -4.94 4.26
N PRO A 23 1.40 -5.89 3.87
CA PRO A 23 1.13 -7.31 4.04
C PRO A 23 1.55 -7.80 5.43
N PHE A 24 0.81 -8.76 6.00
CA PHE A 24 1.18 -9.44 7.25
C PHE A 24 0.49 -10.79 7.40
N CYS A 25 1.02 -11.66 8.26
CA CYS A 25 0.37 -12.89 8.71
C CYS A 25 -0.17 -12.71 10.14
N GLY A 26 -1.31 -13.34 10.42
CA GLY A 26 -1.93 -13.33 11.74
C GLY A 26 -2.65 -12.02 12.07
N ASP A 27 -3.04 -11.86 13.34
CA ASP A 27 -3.79 -10.70 13.77
C ASP A 27 -2.90 -9.47 14.00
N ILE A 28 -3.35 -8.31 13.57
CA ILE A 28 -2.75 -7.03 13.97
C ILE A 28 -3.22 -6.70 15.39
N GLN A 29 -2.38 -7.03 16.37
CA GLN A 29 -2.66 -6.65 17.75
C GLN A 29 -2.41 -5.16 17.97
N ASN A 30 -3.40 -4.46 18.50
CA ASN A 30 -3.33 -3.06 18.95
C ASN A 30 -2.86 -2.08 17.88
N GLU A 31 -3.31 -2.21 16.63
CA GLU A 31 -3.01 -1.28 15.53
C GLU A 31 -1.50 -0.99 15.33
N LYS A 32 -0.63 -1.89 15.75
CA LYS A 32 0.81 -1.76 15.57
C LYS A 32 1.21 -2.20 14.17
N TYR A 33 1.00 -1.34 13.20
CA TYR A 33 1.43 -1.52 11.80
C TYR A 33 2.95 -1.38 11.63
N LYS A 34 3.75 -2.11 12.44
CA LYS A 34 5.22 -2.04 12.43
C LYS A 34 5.79 -3.45 12.50
N SER A 35 6.75 -3.72 11.65
CA SER A 35 7.57 -4.93 11.71
C SER A 35 9.03 -4.55 11.80
N ARG A 36 9.78 -5.37 12.51
CA ARG A 36 11.25 -5.39 12.43
C ARG A 36 11.67 -5.95 11.09
N TYR A 37 12.83 -5.58 10.64
CA TYR A 37 13.53 -6.18 9.53
C TYR A 37 15.04 -6.18 9.79
N GLU A 38 15.74 -7.11 9.19
CA GLU A 38 17.20 -7.23 9.30
C GLU A 38 17.85 -6.78 8.00
N LYS A 39 18.88 -5.94 8.10
CA LYS A 39 19.55 -5.36 6.94
C LYS A 39 20.17 -6.39 6.00
N GLU A 40 20.57 -7.55 6.51
CA GLU A 40 21.13 -8.64 5.72
C GLU A 40 20.13 -9.27 4.74
N TYR A 41 18.82 -9.18 5.04
CA TYR A 41 17.73 -9.63 4.16
C TYR A 41 17.12 -8.50 3.33
N GLN A 42 17.74 -7.34 3.36
CA GLN A 42 17.33 -6.20 2.52
C GLN A 42 18.21 -6.14 1.27
N LYS A 43 17.58 -6.05 0.09
CA LYS A 43 18.26 -5.85 -1.18
C LYS A 43 17.68 -4.63 -1.86
N ALA A 44 18.55 -3.78 -2.41
CA ALA A 44 18.15 -2.59 -3.16
C ALA A 44 19.10 -2.39 -4.34
N HIS A 45 18.54 -2.27 -5.51
CA HIS A 45 19.24 -1.85 -6.73
C HIS A 45 18.27 -1.10 -7.65
N PRO A 46 18.73 -0.39 -8.67
CA PRO A 46 17.84 0.35 -9.56
C PRO A 46 16.70 -0.52 -10.10
N GLY A 47 15.45 -0.07 -9.86
CA GLY A 47 14.24 -0.76 -10.28
C GLY A 47 13.77 -1.92 -9.40
N TYR A 48 14.48 -2.25 -8.31
CA TYR A 48 14.09 -3.37 -7.44
C TYR A 48 14.45 -3.12 -5.97
N TYR A 49 13.51 -3.47 -5.10
CA TYR A 49 13.72 -3.49 -3.65
C TYR A 49 13.11 -4.77 -3.05
N SER A 50 13.79 -5.38 -2.09
CA SER A 50 13.20 -6.45 -1.29
C SER A 50 13.59 -6.37 0.18
N VAL A 51 12.68 -6.86 1.04
CA VAL A 51 12.87 -6.90 2.49
C VAL A 51 12.02 -8.02 3.10
N VAL A 52 12.50 -8.60 4.20
CA VAL A 52 11.71 -9.54 5.00
C VAL A 52 11.16 -8.80 6.22
N LEU A 53 9.84 -8.78 6.36
CA LEU A 53 9.14 -8.26 7.53
C LEU A 53 9.08 -9.36 8.60
N SER A 54 10.06 -9.36 9.51
CA SER A 54 10.33 -10.49 10.42
C SER A 54 9.17 -10.79 11.36
N ASP A 55 8.52 -9.75 11.92
CA ASP A 55 7.39 -9.92 12.83
C ASP A 55 6.15 -10.45 12.10
N PHE A 56 5.95 -10.02 10.86
CA PHE A 56 4.81 -10.38 10.04
C PHE A 56 4.99 -11.67 9.24
N GLY A 57 6.23 -12.17 9.11
CA GLY A 57 6.52 -13.39 8.34
C GLY A 57 6.28 -13.24 6.85
N VAL A 58 6.51 -12.05 6.29
CA VAL A 58 6.29 -11.77 4.87
C VAL A 58 7.56 -11.27 4.21
N GLU A 59 7.92 -11.88 3.09
CA GLU A 59 8.91 -11.32 2.18
C GLU A 59 8.21 -10.40 1.19
N VAL A 60 8.76 -9.21 1.01
CA VAL A 60 8.25 -8.16 0.15
C VAL A 60 9.25 -7.89 -0.94
N GLU A 61 8.78 -7.86 -2.19
CA GLU A 61 9.55 -7.45 -3.36
C GLU A 61 8.78 -6.36 -4.10
N LEU A 62 9.46 -5.30 -4.48
CA LEU A 62 8.88 -4.10 -5.08
C LEU A 62 9.62 -3.70 -6.34
N THR A 63 8.86 -3.28 -7.35
CA THR A 63 9.36 -2.55 -8.51
C THR A 63 8.35 -1.47 -8.90
N ALA A 64 8.80 -0.48 -9.64
CA ALA A 64 7.95 0.62 -10.09
C ALA A 64 8.36 1.12 -11.48
N THR A 65 7.39 1.67 -12.19
CA THR A 65 7.57 2.50 -13.37
C THR A 65 7.15 3.94 -13.05
N GLN A 66 6.88 4.74 -14.05
CA GLN A 66 6.56 6.16 -13.85
C GLN A 66 5.23 6.38 -13.09
N ARG A 67 4.21 5.56 -13.37
CA ARG A 67 2.85 5.73 -12.81
C ARG A 67 2.30 4.46 -12.20
N THR A 68 3.08 3.39 -12.19
CA THR A 68 2.61 2.11 -11.65
C THR A 68 3.64 1.50 -10.71
N ALA A 69 3.16 0.74 -9.74
CA ALA A 69 3.98 -0.08 -8.86
C ALA A 69 3.53 -1.54 -8.93
N MET A 70 4.48 -2.45 -8.77
CA MET A 70 4.22 -3.87 -8.59
C MET A 70 4.87 -4.34 -7.32
N HIS A 71 4.10 -5.02 -6.50
CA HIS A 71 4.53 -5.66 -5.27
C HIS A 71 4.32 -7.16 -5.39
N ARG A 72 5.24 -7.95 -4.85
CA ARG A 72 5.05 -9.37 -4.61
C ARG A 72 5.26 -9.64 -3.14
N TYR A 73 4.26 -10.23 -2.49
CA TYR A 73 4.24 -10.55 -1.08
C TYR A 73 4.21 -12.05 -0.89
N THR A 74 5.31 -12.65 -0.41
CA THR A 74 5.39 -14.08 -0.11
C THR A 74 5.14 -14.30 1.37
N PHE A 75 4.04 -14.99 1.69
CA PHE A 75 3.60 -15.25 3.05
C PHE A 75 4.26 -16.54 3.57
N ARG A 76 5.05 -16.44 4.64
CA ARG A 76 5.91 -17.54 5.11
C ARG A 76 5.34 -18.31 6.29
N LYS A 77 4.31 -17.77 6.97
CA LYS A 77 3.68 -18.38 8.14
C LYS A 77 2.39 -19.12 7.79
N ALA A 78 2.02 -20.09 8.63
CA ALA A 78 0.73 -20.80 8.53
C ALA A 78 -0.44 -20.05 9.19
N GLU A 79 -0.27 -18.76 9.47
CA GLU A 79 -1.29 -17.85 9.99
C GLU A 79 -2.06 -17.23 8.84
N PRO A 80 -3.30 -16.71 9.06
CA PRO A 80 -4.05 -16.02 8.04
C PRO A 80 -3.24 -14.91 7.36
N ALA A 81 -3.32 -14.85 6.03
CA ALA A 81 -2.61 -13.88 5.22
C ALA A 81 -3.49 -12.65 4.97
N HIS A 82 -2.96 -11.49 5.26
CA HIS A 82 -3.69 -10.23 5.13
C HIS A 82 -2.90 -9.17 4.37
N ILE A 83 -3.64 -8.30 3.68
CA ILE A 83 -3.11 -7.07 3.08
C ILE A 83 -4.00 -5.90 3.55
N LEU A 84 -3.40 -4.96 4.26
CA LEU A 84 -4.03 -3.71 4.63
C LEU A 84 -3.83 -2.69 3.51
N VAL A 85 -4.92 -2.06 3.08
CA VAL A 85 -4.91 -0.87 2.22
C VAL A 85 -5.35 0.32 3.07
N ASP A 86 -4.46 1.29 3.27
CA ASP A 86 -4.66 2.41 4.18
C ASP A 86 -4.50 3.74 3.43
N LEU A 87 -5.60 4.48 3.34
CA LEU A 87 -5.64 5.81 2.72
C LEU A 87 -5.43 6.95 3.75
N GLN A 88 -5.49 6.63 5.04
CA GLN A 88 -5.32 7.61 6.12
C GLN A 88 -3.85 7.89 6.41
N SER A 89 -3.01 6.86 6.33
CA SER A 89 -1.59 6.99 6.63
C SER A 89 -0.83 7.68 5.51
N GLY A 90 0.05 8.56 5.91
CA GLY A 90 0.99 9.25 5.04
C GLY A 90 2.35 9.36 5.73
N ILE A 91 3.16 10.30 5.32
CA ILE A 91 4.44 10.57 6.00
C ILE A 91 4.16 11.05 7.42
N VAL A 92 4.73 10.34 8.39
CA VAL A 92 4.64 10.67 9.81
C VAL A 92 5.84 11.54 10.20
N SER A 93 5.57 12.78 10.56
CA SER A 93 6.54 13.68 11.18
C SER A 93 6.26 13.85 12.67
N LYS A 94 7.30 14.11 13.47
CA LYS A 94 7.12 14.54 14.86
C LYS A 94 6.48 15.93 14.97
N ASN A 95 6.64 16.74 13.94
CA ASN A 95 5.96 18.03 13.81
C ASN A 95 4.59 17.80 13.16
N GLU A 96 3.52 18.10 13.87
CA GLU A 96 2.15 17.94 13.37
C GLU A 96 1.85 18.78 12.11
N GLN A 97 2.48 19.94 11.97
CA GLN A 97 2.35 20.78 10.78
C GLN A 97 2.94 20.12 9.51
N LEU A 98 3.78 19.10 9.70
CA LEU A 98 4.41 18.31 8.62
C LEU A 98 3.81 16.90 8.52
N ARG A 99 2.53 16.74 8.82
CA ARG A 99 1.76 15.50 8.62
C ARG A 99 0.82 15.66 7.45
N THR A 100 0.63 14.57 6.73
CA THR A 100 -0.39 14.51 5.69
C THR A 100 -1.77 14.53 6.33
N HIS A 101 -2.62 15.43 5.87
CA HIS A 101 -4.02 15.53 6.27
C HIS A 101 -4.91 15.05 5.14
N VAL A 102 -5.68 14.02 5.37
CA VAL A 102 -6.69 13.54 4.42
C VAL A 102 -7.87 14.52 4.42
N ILE A 103 -8.17 15.06 3.26
CA ILE A 103 -9.32 15.97 3.03
C ILE A 103 -10.54 15.15 2.67
N ASP A 104 -10.38 14.22 1.72
CA ASP A 104 -11.42 13.35 1.19
C ASP A 104 -10.77 12.06 0.66
N ALA A 105 -11.43 10.92 0.82
CA ALA A 105 -10.95 9.65 0.31
C ALA A 105 -12.10 8.71 -0.02
N GLU A 106 -12.03 8.11 -1.19
CA GLU A 106 -12.99 7.11 -1.64
C GLU A 106 -12.28 5.81 -1.96
N MET A 107 -12.89 4.71 -1.56
CA MET A 107 -12.45 3.36 -1.86
C MET A 107 -13.65 2.52 -2.24
N GLN A 108 -13.62 1.96 -3.44
CA GLN A 108 -14.66 1.12 -4.00
C GLN A 108 -14.10 -0.22 -4.45
N LEU A 109 -14.75 -1.27 -4.03
CA LEU A 109 -14.49 -2.64 -4.49
C LEU A 109 -15.19 -2.82 -5.84
N LEU A 110 -14.45 -3.19 -6.88
CA LEU A 110 -15.04 -3.53 -8.17
C LEU A 110 -15.41 -5.02 -8.24
N ASP A 111 -14.53 -5.87 -7.76
CA ASP A 111 -14.68 -7.32 -7.70
C ASP A 111 -13.72 -7.85 -6.62
N GLN A 112 -13.57 -9.17 -6.51
CA GLN A 112 -12.67 -9.83 -5.54
C GLN A 112 -11.16 -9.72 -5.90
N TYR A 113 -10.81 -8.98 -6.95
CA TYR A 113 -9.43 -8.78 -7.41
C TYR A 113 -9.05 -7.31 -7.53
N SER A 114 -9.99 -6.37 -7.38
CA SER A 114 -9.74 -4.99 -7.76
C SER A 114 -10.40 -3.99 -6.82
N ILE A 115 -9.62 -2.98 -6.46
CA ILE A 115 -10.05 -1.81 -5.70
C ILE A 115 -9.72 -0.56 -6.50
N VAL A 116 -10.63 0.40 -6.53
CA VAL A 116 -10.42 1.71 -7.16
C VAL A 116 -10.83 2.83 -6.21
N GLY A 117 -10.35 4.02 -6.46
CA GLY A 117 -10.79 5.17 -5.70
C GLY A 117 -9.93 6.40 -5.92
N LYS A 118 -10.09 7.33 -5.00
CA LYS A 118 -9.30 8.56 -4.94
C LYS A 118 -8.86 8.86 -3.52
N ASN A 119 -7.78 9.60 -3.40
CA ASN A 119 -7.29 10.13 -2.13
C ASN A 119 -6.91 11.60 -2.31
N LYS A 120 -7.63 12.49 -1.64
CA LYS A 120 -7.35 13.91 -1.62
C LYS A 120 -6.71 14.30 -0.30
N VAL A 121 -5.50 14.77 -0.38
CA VAL A 121 -4.66 15.05 0.78
C VAL A 121 -4.00 16.42 0.69
N LYS A 122 -3.62 16.95 1.83
CA LYS A 122 -2.88 18.19 1.96
C LYS A 122 -1.77 18.06 2.97
N MET A 123 -0.60 18.50 2.58
CA MET A 123 0.49 18.85 3.49
C MET A 123 1.09 20.18 3.02
N TRP A 124 2.09 20.17 2.14
CA TRP A 124 2.61 21.38 1.49
C TRP A 124 1.72 21.84 0.35
N VAL A 125 1.29 20.87 -0.46
CA VAL A 125 0.39 21.08 -1.60
C VAL A 125 -0.85 20.22 -1.41
N GLU A 126 -2.02 20.79 -1.70
CA GLU A 126 -3.23 20.01 -1.84
C GLU A 126 -3.16 19.25 -3.14
N ARG A 127 -3.38 17.93 -3.07
CA ARG A 127 -3.30 17.02 -4.21
C ARG A 127 -4.39 15.97 -4.17
N GLU A 128 -4.77 15.49 -5.32
CA GLU A 128 -5.71 14.40 -5.49
C GLU A 128 -5.08 13.34 -6.39
N PHE A 129 -5.14 12.09 -5.95
CA PHE A 129 -4.72 10.93 -6.72
C PHE A 129 -5.88 9.97 -6.89
N PHE A 130 -6.07 9.52 -8.12
CA PHE A 130 -6.91 8.39 -8.46
C PHE A 130 -6.05 7.15 -8.55
N TYR A 131 -6.58 6.03 -8.09
CA TYR A 131 -5.81 4.78 -8.06
C TYR A 131 -6.65 3.59 -8.46
N VAL A 132 -5.94 2.57 -8.98
CA VAL A 132 -6.44 1.23 -9.23
C VAL A 132 -5.47 0.25 -8.60
N ILE A 133 -5.95 -0.62 -7.72
CA ILE A 133 -5.17 -1.70 -7.11
C ILE A 133 -5.73 -3.01 -7.64
N LYS A 134 -4.87 -3.87 -8.21
CA LYS A 134 -5.23 -5.19 -8.72
C LYS A 134 -4.40 -6.27 -8.04
N PHE A 135 -5.07 -7.33 -7.65
CA PHE A 135 -4.48 -8.54 -7.05
C PHE A 135 -4.54 -9.68 -8.06
N ASP A 136 -3.53 -10.55 -8.11
CA ASP A 136 -3.51 -11.74 -8.96
C ASP A 136 -4.26 -12.93 -8.34
N LYS A 137 -4.59 -12.85 -7.04
CA LYS A 137 -5.43 -13.81 -6.32
C LYS A 137 -6.64 -13.11 -5.71
N PRO A 138 -7.78 -13.80 -5.59
CA PRO A 138 -8.97 -13.22 -4.97
C PRO A 138 -8.76 -13.08 -3.45
N TYR A 139 -9.21 -11.97 -2.89
CA TYR A 139 -9.42 -11.91 -1.46
C TYR A 139 -10.75 -12.59 -1.10
N ILE A 140 -10.75 -13.30 0.03
CA ILE A 140 -11.88 -14.13 0.49
C ILE A 140 -12.74 -13.43 1.53
N ASP A 141 -12.20 -12.42 2.18
CA ASP A 141 -12.88 -11.61 3.19
C ASP A 141 -12.35 -10.18 3.23
N ILE A 142 -13.19 -9.25 3.68
CA ILE A 142 -12.90 -7.83 3.76
C ILE A 142 -13.44 -7.28 5.07
N GLU A 143 -12.58 -6.61 5.81
CA GLU A 143 -12.94 -5.85 6.99
C GLU A 143 -12.65 -4.36 6.77
N GLU A 144 -13.65 -3.50 6.91
CA GLU A 144 -13.44 -2.06 6.97
C GLU A 144 -13.10 -1.68 8.41
N LEU A 145 -11.86 -1.27 8.63
CA LEU A 145 -11.41 -0.85 9.96
C LEU A 145 -12.04 0.51 10.30
N GLN A 146 -12.57 0.60 11.51
CA GLN A 146 -13.23 1.82 11.96
C GLN A 146 -12.23 2.98 12.03
N PRO A 147 -12.58 4.16 11.49
CA PRO A 147 -11.73 5.33 11.59
C PRO A 147 -11.62 5.78 13.05
N GLN A 148 -10.45 6.25 13.43
CA GLN A 148 -10.25 6.90 14.72
C GLN A 148 -10.86 8.31 14.70
N GLU A 149 -11.03 8.92 15.88
CA GLU A 149 -11.55 10.28 15.98
C GLU A 149 -10.71 11.27 15.15
N GLY A 150 -11.36 12.00 14.25
CA GLY A 150 -10.73 12.96 13.34
C GLY A 150 -10.19 12.36 12.03
N GLU A 151 -10.21 11.05 11.84
CA GLU A 151 -9.84 10.40 10.58
C GLU A 151 -10.99 10.47 9.56
N LYS A 152 -10.64 10.65 8.29
CA LYS A 152 -11.60 10.80 7.19
C LYS A 152 -11.47 9.69 6.14
N ALA A 153 -10.36 8.95 6.16
CA ALA A 153 -10.10 7.94 5.15
C ALA A 153 -10.36 6.53 5.66
N LYS A 154 -10.71 5.67 4.74
CA LYS A 154 -10.94 4.25 4.98
C LYS A 154 -9.63 3.48 5.05
N ARG A 155 -9.68 2.40 5.83
CA ARG A 155 -8.72 1.31 5.82
C ARG A 155 -9.46 0.02 5.54
N LEU A 156 -9.00 -0.76 4.58
CA LEU A 156 -9.53 -2.09 4.30
C LEU A 156 -8.49 -3.15 4.62
N LEU A 157 -8.90 -4.13 5.38
CA LEU A 157 -8.17 -5.35 5.62
C LEU A 157 -8.71 -6.43 4.69
N LEU A 158 -7.87 -6.92 3.81
CA LEU A 158 -8.19 -7.97 2.85
C LEU A 158 -7.56 -9.27 3.31
N SER A 159 -8.34 -10.34 3.40
CA SER A 159 -7.87 -11.67 3.77
C SER A 159 -7.73 -12.58 2.56
N PHE A 160 -6.69 -13.41 2.55
CA PHE A 160 -6.38 -14.33 1.45
C PHE A 160 -6.25 -15.76 1.97
N ASP A 161 -6.75 -16.74 1.21
CA ASP A 161 -6.54 -18.16 1.48
C ASP A 161 -5.23 -18.61 0.82
N LEU A 162 -4.16 -18.65 1.61
CA LEU A 162 -2.81 -18.95 1.16
C LEU A 162 -2.15 -19.99 2.05
N LYS A 163 -1.35 -20.85 1.43
CA LYS A 163 -0.44 -21.76 2.14
C LYS A 163 0.91 -21.06 2.38
N PRO A 164 1.66 -21.47 3.42
CA PRO A 164 3.02 -20.96 3.62
C PRO A 164 3.89 -21.13 2.37
N GLY A 165 4.56 -20.04 1.98
CA GLY A 165 5.37 -19.95 0.77
C GLY A 165 4.63 -19.48 -0.47
N GLU A 166 3.31 -19.37 -0.44
CA GLU A 166 2.55 -18.76 -1.54
C GLU A 166 2.64 -17.24 -1.51
N ASN A 167 2.41 -16.62 -2.67
CA ASN A 167 2.50 -15.17 -2.80
C ASN A 167 1.24 -14.56 -3.42
N VAL A 168 1.08 -13.27 -3.20
CA VAL A 168 0.11 -12.40 -3.87
C VAL A 168 0.90 -11.31 -4.58
N GLN A 169 0.58 -11.08 -5.86
CA GLN A 169 1.06 -9.94 -6.61
C GLN A 169 0.02 -8.82 -6.59
N VAL A 170 0.49 -7.62 -6.28
CA VAL A 170 -0.33 -6.41 -6.23
C VAL A 170 0.20 -5.43 -7.26
N LYS A 171 -0.66 -4.97 -8.16
CA LYS A 171 -0.33 -3.91 -9.12
C LYS A 171 -1.12 -2.67 -8.78
N VAL A 172 -0.45 -1.53 -8.70
CA VAL A 172 -1.06 -0.24 -8.39
C VAL A 172 -0.80 0.72 -9.54
N GLY A 173 -1.87 1.24 -10.11
CA GLY A 173 -1.81 2.34 -11.07
C GLY A 173 -2.22 3.64 -10.41
N LEU A 174 -1.54 4.73 -10.73
CA LEU A 174 -1.82 6.07 -10.25
C LEU A 174 -2.10 7.04 -11.38
N SER A 175 -3.01 7.98 -11.13
CA SER A 175 -3.27 9.13 -11.99
C SER A 175 -3.65 10.34 -11.15
N THR A 176 -3.29 11.52 -11.61
CA THR A 176 -3.76 12.80 -11.05
C THR A 176 -4.99 13.34 -11.78
N VAL A 177 -5.58 12.56 -12.67
CA VAL A 177 -6.67 13.01 -13.55
C VAL A 177 -7.95 12.20 -13.33
N SER A 178 -7.88 10.86 -13.38
CA SER A 178 -9.05 9.99 -13.25
C SER A 178 -8.69 8.54 -12.95
N ILE A 179 -9.69 7.74 -12.55
CA ILE A 179 -9.57 6.29 -12.37
C ILE A 179 -9.22 5.61 -13.71
N GLU A 180 -9.81 6.05 -14.82
CA GLU A 180 -9.50 5.53 -16.16
C GLU A 180 -8.03 5.77 -16.51
N GLY A 181 -7.48 6.93 -16.15
CA GLY A 181 -6.06 7.23 -16.33
C GLY A 181 -5.15 6.31 -15.51
N ALA A 182 -5.54 5.94 -14.30
CA ALA A 182 -4.82 4.96 -13.49
C ALA A 182 -4.92 3.54 -14.08
N GLN A 183 -6.08 3.17 -14.61
CA GLN A 183 -6.29 1.90 -15.31
C GLN A 183 -5.42 1.82 -16.58
N GLU A 184 -5.42 2.88 -17.38
CA GLU A 184 -4.62 2.97 -18.59
C GLU A 184 -3.12 2.85 -18.30
N ALA A 185 -2.65 3.44 -17.19
CA ALA A 185 -1.27 3.30 -16.74
C ALA A 185 -0.92 1.82 -16.50
N LEU A 186 -1.77 1.05 -15.80
CA LEU A 186 -1.57 -0.38 -15.57
C LEU A 186 -1.51 -1.22 -16.85
N GLU A 187 -2.26 -0.83 -17.87
CA GLU A 187 -2.30 -1.53 -19.15
C GLU A 187 -1.06 -1.25 -20.02
N LYS A 188 -0.59 -0.01 -19.99
CA LYS A 188 0.53 0.46 -20.83
C LYS A 188 1.90 0.18 -20.20
N GLU A 189 2.02 0.34 -18.89
CA GLU A 189 3.28 0.20 -18.17
C GLU A 189 3.40 -1.22 -17.61
N LYS A 190 3.95 -2.13 -18.40
CA LYS A 190 4.17 -3.53 -18.00
C LYS A 190 5.33 -3.63 -17.01
N GLN A 191 5.09 -4.29 -15.90
CA GLN A 191 6.09 -4.57 -14.89
C GLN A 191 6.25 -6.06 -14.68
N THR A 192 7.47 -6.47 -14.33
CA THR A 192 7.81 -7.84 -13.95
C THR A 192 8.83 -7.79 -12.79
N ILE A 193 8.59 -8.57 -11.74
CA ILE A 193 9.53 -8.85 -10.65
C ILE A 193 10.12 -10.22 -10.86
#